data_742c4146f88516c22e81b6f3a0f15611
#
_entry.id   742c4146f88516c22e81b6f3a0f15611
#
_cell.length_a   1.000
_cell.length_b   1.000
_cell.length_c   1.000
_cell.angle_alpha   90.00
_cell.angle_beta   90.00
_cell.angle_gamma   90.00
#
_symmetry.space_group_name_H-M   'P 1'
#
loop_
_entity.id
_entity.type
_entity.pdbx_description
1 polymer ?
#
loop_
_entity_poly.entity_id
_entity_poly.type
_entity_poly.pdbx_seq_one_letter_code
_entity_poly.pdbx_strand_id
1 'polypeptide(L)' 'MKKDNITKFLVYCIEIYKSAYKLSGKEAVQIFSQYGILDYIVKCYGALHTTGPDYIIEDITGLIEENKDKPF' A
#
# COMPACT_ATOMS: atom_id res chain seq x y z
N MET A 1 8.96 -3.38 18.76
CA MET A 1 9.17 -1.94 18.50
C MET A 1 8.21 -1.46 17.46
N LYS A 2 7.70 -0.24 17.64
CA LYS A 2 6.68 0.31 16.75
C LYS A 2 7.17 0.45 15.31
N LYS A 3 8.42 0.87 15.12
CA LYS A 3 8.98 1.02 13.79
C LYS A 3 9.07 -0.30 13.05
N ASP A 4 9.45 -1.35 13.76
CA ASP A 4 9.55 -2.68 13.16
C ASP A 4 8.18 -3.18 12.71
N ASN A 5 7.15 -2.91 13.51
CA ASN A 5 5.79 -3.33 13.17
C ASN A 5 5.29 -2.60 11.92
N ILE A 6 5.59 -1.32 11.81
CA ILE A 6 5.19 -0.54 10.63
C ILE A 6 5.94 -1.03 9.40
N THR A 7 7.25 -1.28 9.54
CA THR A 7 8.05 -1.79 8.42
C THR A 7 7.52 -3.13 7.93
N LYS A 8 7.23 -4.02 8.87
CA LYS A 8 6.68 -5.34 8.51
C LYS A 8 5.34 -5.20 7.81
N PHE A 9 4.53 -4.26 8.25
CA PHE A 9 3.23 -4.03 7.64
C PHE A 9 3.37 -3.46 6.23
N LEU A 10 4.34 -2.57 6.01
CA LEU A 10 4.61 -2.05 4.68
C LEU A 10 5.00 -3.17 3.72
N VAL A 11 5.89 -4.06 4.17
CA VAL A 11 6.28 -5.21 3.36
C VAL A 11 5.08 -6.09 3.07
N TYR A 12 4.25 -6.32 4.07
CA TYR A 12 3.03 -7.11 3.91
C TYR A 12 2.11 -6.49 2.85
N CYS A 13 1.90 -5.18 2.90
CA CYS A 13 1.05 -4.50 1.94
C CYS A 13 1.61 -4.61 0.52
N ILE A 14 2.92 -4.48 0.38
CA ILE A 14 3.57 -4.63 -0.92
C ILE A 14 3.36 -6.05 -1.45
N GLU A 15 3.52 -7.05 -0.58
CA GLU A 15 3.38 -8.44 -0.99
C GLU A 15 1.96 -8.79 -1.42
N ILE A 16 0.96 -8.36 -0.66
CA ILE A 16 -0.42 -8.68 -1.03
C ILE A 16 -0.83 -7.96 -2.31
N TYR A 17 -0.39 -6.72 -2.49
CA TYR A 17 -0.70 -5.96 -3.70
C TYR A 17 -0.01 -6.58 -4.92
N LYS A 18 1.26 -6.93 -4.77
CA LYS A 18 2.04 -7.60 -5.80
C LYS A 18 1.37 -8.89 -6.25
N SER A 19 0.93 -9.68 -5.28
CA SER A 19 0.28 -10.96 -5.56
C SER A 19 -1.06 -10.78 -6.25
N ALA A 20 -1.85 -9.80 -5.80
CA ALA A 20 -3.18 -9.55 -6.35
C ALA A 20 -3.13 -9.14 -7.82
N TYR A 21 -2.12 -8.38 -8.21
CA TYR A 21 -2.01 -7.86 -9.57
C TYR A 21 -0.88 -8.52 -10.37
N LYS A 22 -0.28 -9.57 -9.84
CA LYS A 22 0.79 -10.33 -10.50
C LYS A 22 1.95 -9.44 -10.95
N LEU A 23 2.40 -8.60 -10.03
CA LEU A 23 3.49 -7.68 -10.29
C LEU A 23 4.78 -8.20 -9.68
N SER A 24 5.91 -7.66 -10.16
CA SER A 24 7.18 -7.89 -9.48
C SER A 24 7.24 -6.98 -8.25
N GLY A 25 8.12 -7.31 -7.31
CA GLY A 25 8.31 -6.45 -6.14
C GLY A 25 8.72 -5.05 -6.54
N LYS A 26 9.58 -4.94 -7.54
CA LYS A 26 10.05 -3.65 -8.03
C LYS A 26 8.91 -2.81 -8.57
N GLU A 27 8.03 -3.42 -9.35
CA GLU A 27 6.87 -2.72 -9.91
C GLU A 27 5.94 -2.21 -8.81
N ALA A 28 5.67 -3.06 -7.82
CA ALA A 28 4.80 -2.68 -6.71
C ALA A 28 5.38 -1.51 -5.93
N VAL A 29 6.68 -1.56 -5.64
CA VAL A 29 7.35 -0.47 -4.92
C VAL A 29 7.32 0.82 -5.72
N GLN A 30 7.52 0.74 -7.04
CA GLN A 30 7.45 1.92 -7.89
C GLN A 30 6.07 2.57 -7.84
N ILE A 31 5.03 1.75 -7.93
CA ILE A 31 3.65 2.26 -7.87
C ILE A 31 3.39 2.90 -6.53
N PHE A 32 3.79 2.24 -5.45
CA PHE A 32 3.58 2.78 -4.10
C PHE A 32 4.31 4.10 -3.91
N SER A 33 5.53 4.22 -4.46
CA SER A 33 6.29 5.47 -4.37
C SER A 33 5.67 6.57 -5.20
N GLN A 34 5.22 6.23 -6.40
CA GLN A 34 4.65 7.20 -7.33
C GLN A 34 3.39 7.86 -6.80
N TYR A 35 2.55 7.11 -6.11
CA TYR A 35 1.26 7.61 -5.63
C TYR A 35 1.25 7.93 -4.14
N GLY A 36 2.42 7.92 -3.49
CA GLY A 36 2.49 8.22 -2.08
C GLY A 36 1.82 7.20 -1.19
N ILE A 37 1.72 5.95 -1.65
CA ILE A 37 1.04 4.90 -0.92
C ILE A 37 1.77 4.53 0.37
N LEU A 38 3.11 4.51 0.32
CA LEU A 38 3.90 4.16 1.51
C LEU A 38 3.61 5.14 2.65
N ASP A 39 3.58 6.43 2.34
CA ASP A 39 3.28 7.46 3.33
C ASP A 39 1.85 7.31 3.86
N TYR A 40 0.91 7.03 2.96
CA TYR A 40 -0.48 6.79 3.33
C TYR A 40 -0.60 5.62 4.31
N ILE A 41 0.08 4.51 4.03
CA ILE A 41 0.04 3.34 4.89
C ILE A 41 0.59 3.64 6.27
N VAL A 42 1.70 4.39 6.33
CA VAL A 42 2.28 4.77 7.61
C VAL A 42 1.31 5.62 8.43
N LYS A 43 0.69 6.59 7.78
CA LYS A 43 -0.27 7.48 8.46
C LYS A 43 -1.52 6.75 8.91
N CYS A 44 -1.96 5.75 8.16
CA CYS A 44 -3.18 5.02 8.45
C CYS A 44 -2.93 3.65 9.06
N TYR A 45 -1.73 3.40 9.55
CA TYR A 45 -1.37 2.10 10.11
C TYR A 45 -2.36 1.62 11.15
N GLY A 46 -2.75 2.51 12.07
CA GLY A 46 -3.67 2.16 13.15
C GLY A 46 -4.99 1.60 12.65
N ALA A 47 -5.51 2.17 11.56
CA ALA A 47 -6.78 1.71 10.99
C ALA A 47 -6.57 0.49 10.08
N LEU A 48 -5.53 0.53 9.25
CA LEU A 48 -5.32 -0.49 8.24
C LEU A 48 -4.87 -1.83 8.80
N HIS A 49 -4.03 -1.83 9.83
CA HIS A 49 -3.45 -3.09 10.31
C HIS A 49 -4.49 -4.01 10.97
N THR A 50 -5.68 -3.49 11.25
CA THR A 50 -6.76 -4.30 11.82
C THR A 50 -7.72 -4.84 10.77
N THR A 51 -7.52 -4.47 9.50
CA THR A 51 -8.38 -4.93 8.41
C THR A 51 -7.75 -6.11 7.68
N GLY A 52 -8.57 -6.81 6.89
CA GLY A 52 -8.06 -7.94 6.11
C GLY A 52 -7.37 -7.47 4.83
N PRO A 53 -6.65 -8.40 4.16
CA PRO A 53 -5.90 -8.06 2.95
C PRO A 53 -6.79 -7.58 1.80
N ASP A 54 -7.98 -8.11 1.66
CA ASP A 54 -8.89 -7.70 0.59
C ASP A 54 -9.26 -6.23 0.73
N TYR A 55 -9.55 -5.80 1.95
CA TYR A 55 -9.89 -4.42 2.21
C TYR A 55 -8.70 -3.50 1.94
N ILE A 56 -7.50 -3.92 2.36
CA ILE A 56 -6.29 -3.14 2.14
C ILE A 56 -6.05 -2.94 0.65
N ILE A 57 -6.19 -4.00 -0.13
CA ILE A 57 -6.01 -3.92 -1.58
C ILE A 57 -7.02 -2.98 -2.21
N GLU A 58 -8.28 -3.09 -1.82
CA GLU A 58 -9.33 -2.19 -2.32
C GLU A 58 -9.02 -0.73 -1.99
N ASP A 59 -8.59 -0.49 -0.77
CA ASP A 59 -8.29 0.86 -0.31
C ASP A 59 -7.12 1.46 -1.11
N ILE A 60 -6.07 0.69 -1.28
CA ILE A 60 -4.89 1.12 -2.06
C ILE A 60 -5.27 1.34 -3.51
N THR A 61 -6.01 0.42 -4.10
CA THR A 61 -6.43 0.52 -5.49
C THR A 61 -7.30 1.76 -5.70
N GLY A 62 -8.22 2.01 -4.79
CA GLY A 62 -9.07 3.20 -4.84
C GLY A 62 -8.25 4.49 -4.81
N LEU A 63 -7.25 4.52 -3.94
CA LEU A 63 -6.39 5.70 -3.83
C LEU A 63 -5.59 5.93 -5.10
N ILE A 64 -5.08 4.87 -5.70
CA ILE A 64 -4.34 4.97 -6.95
C ILE A 64 -5.23 5.47 -8.08
N GLU A 65 -6.43 4.91 -8.21
CA GLU A 65 -7.38 5.31 -9.24
C GLU A 65 -7.77 6.78 -9.09
N GLU A 66 -7.98 7.21 -7.87
CA GLU A 66 -8.32 8.59 -7.57
C GLU A 66 -7.20 9.53 -8.00
N ASN A 67 -5.96 9.14 -7.80
CA ASN A 67 -4.80 9.98 -8.09
C ASN A 67 -4.31 9.91 -9.53
N LYS A 68 -4.77 8.94 -10.31
CA LYS A 68 -4.38 8.83 -11.71
C LYS A 68 -4.81 10.04 -12.53
N ASP A 69 -5.94 10.61 -12.19
CA ASP A 69 -6.52 11.73 -12.94
C ASP A 69 -6.06 13.08 -12.43
N LYS A 70 -5.23 13.11 -11.41
CA LYS A 70 -4.77 14.37 -10.82
C LYS A 70 -3.29 14.59 -11.13
N PRO A 71 -2.95 15.73 -11.72
CA PRO A 71 -1.53 16.06 -11.94
C PRO A 71 -0.88 16.37 -10.58
N PHE A 72 0.36 16.01 -10.48
CA PHE A 72 1.14 16.33 -9.28
C PHE A 72 1.99 17.57 -9.48
#